data_872367c1df1e8982bcf46e2aa7399dd5
#
_entry.id   872367c1df1e8982bcf46e2aa7399dd5
#
_cell.length_a   1.000
_cell.length_b   1.000
_cell.length_c   1.000
_cell.angle_alpha   90.00
_cell.angle_beta   90.00
_cell.angle_gamma   90.00
#
_symmetry.space_group_name_H-M   'P 1'
#
loop_
_entity.id
_entity.type
_entity.pdbx_description
1 polymer ?
#
loop_
_entity_poly.entity_id
_entity_poly.type
_entity_poly.pdbx_seq_one_letter_code
_entity_poly.pdbx_strand_id
1 'polypeptide(L)'
;MNIAFVKYREFKELRDINEAKTKITEAFYLVSTTSLKQKTKQELQLDLSAKKIIISNKSLKTQEIKLPKDLIYYHTYTSNLNSLKLSFTKNGNISKSFSIYIFNRAKKVRYKISFYGFDKSRFLKINNYRKKKNSEITYSNIDEYHKNTNEDREIFYVDWRKE
;
A
#
# COMPACT_ATOMS: atom_id res chain seq x y z
N MET A 1 11.97 32.38 5.16
CA MET A 1 11.01 31.29 4.78
C MET A 1 9.89 31.26 5.82
N ASN A 2 8.63 31.31 5.40
CA ASN A 2 7.51 31.48 6.34
C ASN A 2 7.22 30.13 7.06
N ILE A 3 7.41 30.09 8.38
CA ILE A 3 7.22 28.91 9.25
C ILE A 3 5.78 28.34 9.11
N ALA A 4 4.78 29.20 8.95
CA ALA A 4 3.39 28.77 8.77
C ALA A 4 3.19 27.96 7.49
N PHE A 5 3.88 28.31 6.40
CA PHE A 5 3.81 27.58 5.14
C PHE A 5 4.46 26.20 5.22
N VAL A 6 5.58 26.07 5.94
CA VAL A 6 6.25 24.77 6.17
C VAL A 6 5.34 23.84 6.98
N LYS A 7 4.77 24.31 8.09
CA LYS A 7 3.85 23.55 8.93
C LYS A 7 2.59 23.12 8.16
N TYR A 8 2.03 24.00 7.32
CA TYR A 8 0.90 23.64 6.48
C TYR A 8 1.22 22.50 5.51
N ARG A 9 2.39 22.54 4.87
CA ARG A 9 2.83 21.47 3.95
C ARG A 9 3.01 20.14 4.66
N GLU A 10 3.63 20.14 5.83
CA GLU A 10 3.79 18.93 6.65
C GLU A 10 2.45 18.33 7.07
N PHE A 11 1.53 19.18 7.52
CA PHE A 11 0.18 18.75 7.89
C PHE A 11 -0.59 18.17 6.70
N LYS A 12 -0.52 18.81 5.54
CA LYS A 12 -1.13 18.30 4.31
C LYS A 12 -0.53 16.95 3.92
N GLU A 13 0.80 16.80 3.94
CA GLU A 13 1.47 15.53 3.64
C GLU A 13 0.99 14.43 4.57
N LEU A 14 0.92 14.69 5.88
CA LEU A 14 0.45 13.70 6.86
C LEU A 14 -1.01 13.29 6.61
N ARG A 15 -1.88 14.24 6.31
CA ARG A 15 -3.28 13.98 5.96
C ARG A 15 -3.39 13.11 4.72
N ASP A 16 -2.67 13.47 3.65
CA ASP A 16 -2.68 12.74 2.38
C ASP A 16 -2.16 11.30 2.55
N ILE A 17 -1.12 11.09 3.38
CA ILE A 17 -0.62 9.74 3.72
C ILE A 17 -1.67 8.93 4.47
N ASN A 18 -2.32 9.51 5.47
CA ASN A 18 -3.37 8.82 6.22
C ASN A 18 -4.57 8.48 5.32
N GLU A 19 -4.97 9.39 4.43
CA GLU A 19 -6.02 9.15 3.45
C GLU A 19 -5.64 8.00 2.50
N ALA A 20 -4.42 7.99 1.96
CA ALA A 20 -3.94 6.93 1.07
C ALA A 20 -3.93 5.58 1.78
N LYS A 21 -3.37 5.52 3.00
CA LYS A 21 -3.35 4.33 3.84
C LYS A 21 -4.76 3.75 4.03
N THR A 22 -5.68 4.59 4.48
CA THR A 22 -7.06 4.19 4.76
C THR A 22 -7.74 3.65 3.51
N LYS A 23 -7.72 4.40 2.41
CA LYS A 23 -8.34 3.99 1.15
C LYS A 23 -7.78 2.67 0.60
N ILE A 24 -6.46 2.49 0.64
CA ILE A 24 -5.83 1.25 0.18
C ILE A 24 -6.26 0.09 1.09
N THR A 25 -6.11 0.24 2.41
CA THR A 25 -6.44 -0.83 3.37
C THR A 25 -7.92 -1.23 3.29
N GLU A 26 -8.83 -0.26 3.26
CA GLU A 26 -10.27 -0.49 3.16
C GLU A 26 -10.66 -1.17 1.84
N ALA A 27 -10.08 -0.75 0.71
CA ALA A 27 -10.34 -1.38 -0.58
C ALA A 27 -9.96 -2.87 -0.57
N PHE A 28 -8.81 -3.21 0.00
CA PHE A 28 -8.37 -4.60 0.10
C PHE A 28 -9.26 -5.42 1.04
N TYR A 29 -9.65 -4.88 2.19
CA TYR A 29 -10.59 -5.57 3.09
C TYR A 29 -11.98 -5.71 2.48
N LEU A 30 -12.46 -4.71 1.77
CA LEU A 30 -13.75 -4.77 1.07
C LEU A 30 -13.76 -5.91 0.06
N VAL A 31 -12.75 -6.00 -0.81
CA VAL A 31 -12.66 -7.05 -1.82
C VAL A 31 -12.48 -8.42 -1.18
N SER A 32 -11.63 -8.52 -0.14
CA SER A 32 -11.41 -9.75 0.61
C SER A 32 -12.71 -10.26 1.25
N THR A 33 -13.44 -9.40 1.96
CA THR A 33 -14.69 -9.77 2.64
C THR A 33 -15.82 -10.07 1.65
N THR A 34 -15.90 -9.34 0.54
CA THR A 34 -16.87 -9.61 -0.53
C THR A 34 -16.60 -10.97 -1.18
N SER A 35 -15.34 -11.26 -1.50
CA SER A 35 -14.93 -12.54 -2.05
C SER A 35 -15.30 -13.71 -1.13
N LEU A 36 -15.04 -13.54 0.17
CA LEU A 36 -15.36 -14.53 1.20
C LEU A 36 -16.88 -14.75 1.36
N LYS A 37 -17.65 -13.65 1.43
CA LYS A 37 -19.11 -13.72 1.60
C LYS A 37 -19.82 -14.34 0.39
N GLN A 38 -19.42 -13.93 -0.81
CA GLN A 38 -20.03 -14.40 -2.05
C GLN A 38 -19.46 -15.74 -2.52
N LYS A 39 -18.39 -16.25 -1.91
CA LYS A 39 -17.65 -17.46 -2.33
C LYS A 39 -17.21 -17.42 -3.80
N THR A 40 -16.95 -16.23 -4.31
CA THR A 40 -16.53 -15.97 -5.70
C THR A 40 -15.20 -15.24 -5.74
N LYS A 41 -14.44 -15.45 -6.81
CA LYS A 41 -13.22 -14.67 -7.06
C LYS A 41 -13.59 -13.23 -7.37
N GLN A 42 -12.89 -12.29 -6.77
CA GLN A 42 -13.00 -10.85 -7.00
C GLN A 42 -11.69 -10.29 -7.51
N GLU A 43 -11.73 -9.17 -8.21
CA GLU A 43 -10.55 -8.50 -8.74
C GLU A 43 -10.43 -7.09 -8.21
N LEU A 44 -9.17 -6.69 -7.95
CA LEU A 44 -8.78 -5.34 -7.61
C LEU A 44 -7.61 -4.95 -8.52
N GLN A 45 -7.71 -3.80 -9.14
CA GLN A 45 -6.61 -3.20 -9.88
C GLN A 45 -6.15 -1.93 -9.18
N LEU A 46 -4.84 -1.83 -8.94
CA LEU A 46 -4.19 -0.65 -8.44
C LEU A 46 -3.46 0.01 -9.61
N ASP A 47 -3.95 1.15 -10.05
CA ASP A 47 -3.29 1.97 -11.06
C ASP A 47 -2.52 3.08 -10.35
N LEU A 48 -1.22 2.86 -10.20
CA LEU A 48 -0.34 3.78 -9.46
C LEU A 48 0.02 5.02 -10.29
N SER A 49 0.01 4.91 -11.60
CA SER A 49 0.25 6.06 -12.51
C SER A 49 -0.95 7.01 -12.49
N ALA A 50 -2.15 6.49 -12.61
CA ALA A 50 -3.39 7.26 -12.48
C ALA A 50 -3.80 7.53 -11.03
N LYS A 51 -3.08 6.95 -10.06
CA LYS A 51 -3.33 7.10 -8.60
C LYS A 51 -4.78 6.77 -8.23
N LYS A 52 -5.20 5.57 -8.61
CA LYS A 52 -6.55 5.06 -8.34
C LYS A 52 -6.58 3.56 -8.09
N ILE A 53 -7.62 3.14 -7.38
CA ILE A 53 -7.97 1.74 -7.18
C ILE A 53 -9.26 1.48 -7.93
N ILE A 54 -9.29 0.40 -8.69
CA ILE A 54 -10.47 -0.06 -9.44
C ILE A 54 -10.88 -1.41 -8.86
N ILE A 55 -12.10 -1.49 -8.36
CA ILE A 55 -12.70 -2.73 -7.86
C ILE A 55 -13.71 -3.20 -8.90
N SER A 56 -13.44 -4.35 -9.51
CA SER A 56 -14.34 -4.96 -10.49
C SER A 56 -15.08 -6.12 -9.83
N ASN A 57 -16.39 -5.99 -9.71
CA ASN A 57 -17.26 -7.05 -9.23
C ASN A 57 -18.17 -7.49 -10.39
N LYS A 58 -18.25 -8.80 -10.65
CA LYS A 58 -19.09 -9.36 -11.72
C LYS A 58 -20.58 -9.01 -11.60
N SER A 59 -21.04 -8.72 -10.39
CA SER A 59 -22.46 -8.45 -10.07
C SER A 59 -22.76 -6.98 -9.72
N LEU A 60 -21.78 -6.12 -9.60
CA LEU A 60 -21.93 -4.71 -9.18
C LEU A 60 -21.18 -3.78 -10.14
N LYS A 61 -21.58 -2.50 -10.15
CA LYS A 61 -20.85 -1.48 -10.91
C LYS A 61 -19.39 -1.41 -10.46
N THR A 62 -18.48 -1.25 -11.42
CA THR A 62 -17.06 -0.96 -11.15
C THR A 62 -16.95 0.26 -10.25
N GLN A 63 -16.25 0.10 -9.13
CA GLN A 63 -15.98 1.19 -8.19
C GLN A 63 -14.57 1.72 -8.41
N GLU A 64 -14.44 3.04 -8.54
CA GLU A 64 -13.15 3.73 -8.63
C GLU A 64 -12.91 4.56 -7.37
N ILE A 65 -11.73 4.37 -6.74
CA ILE A 65 -11.30 5.09 -5.54
C ILE A 65 -10.05 5.88 -5.90
N LYS A 66 -10.13 7.22 -5.84
CA LYS A 66 -8.99 8.09 -6.13
C LYS A 66 -8.05 8.18 -4.92
N LEU A 67 -6.75 8.05 -5.19
CA LEU A 67 -5.69 8.24 -4.21
C LEU A 67 -5.14 9.69 -4.27
N PRO A 68 -4.53 10.19 -3.18
CA PRO A 68 -3.89 11.50 -3.16
C PRO A 68 -2.85 11.67 -4.27
N LYS A 69 -3.00 12.75 -5.04
CA LYS A 69 -2.16 13.02 -6.24
C LYS A 69 -0.73 13.42 -5.89
N ASP A 70 -0.53 14.01 -4.73
CA ASP A 70 0.75 14.56 -4.28
C ASP A 70 1.71 13.50 -3.73
N LEU A 71 1.25 12.26 -3.60
CA LEU A 71 2.05 11.12 -3.16
C LEU A 71 2.52 10.28 -4.35
N ILE A 72 3.60 9.54 -4.14
CA ILE A 72 4.15 8.57 -5.09
C ILE A 72 4.01 7.19 -4.45
N TYR A 73 3.67 6.19 -5.26
CA TYR A 73 3.42 4.84 -4.81
C TYR A 73 4.35 3.85 -5.50
N TYR A 74 4.76 2.81 -4.79
CA TYR A 74 5.57 1.72 -5.31
C TYR A 74 5.08 0.41 -4.73
N HIS A 75 5.07 -0.68 -5.51
CA HIS A 75 4.72 -2.01 -5.01
C HIS A 75 5.79 -3.04 -5.35
N THR A 76 5.89 -4.09 -4.53
CA THR A 76 6.86 -5.18 -4.68
C THR A 76 6.25 -6.44 -5.30
N TYR A 77 5.06 -6.36 -5.92
CA TYR A 77 4.35 -7.52 -6.44
C TYR A 77 4.90 -8.04 -7.76
N THR A 78 5.14 -7.15 -8.71
CA THR A 78 5.64 -7.45 -10.06
C THR A 78 6.62 -6.35 -10.50
N SER A 79 7.33 -6.59 -11.61
CA SER A 79 8.19 -5.61 -12.25
C SER A 79 7.44 -4.46 -12.94
N ASN A 80 6.14 -4.61 -13.19
CA ASN A 80 5.32 -3.51 -13.71
C ASN A 80 4.93 -2.56 -12.57
N LEU A 81 5.70 -1.49 -12.41
CA LEU A 81 5.53 -0.54 -11.31
C LEU A 81 4.31 0.39 -11.47
N ASN A 82 3.72 0.48 -12.67
CA ASN A 82 2.64 1.42 -12.95
C ASN A 82 1.26 0.88 -12.57
N SER A 83 1.08 -0.43 -12.65
CA SER A 83 -0.20 -1.04 -12.31
C SER A 83 -0.03 -2.44 -11.71
N LEU A 84 -0.95 -2.80 -10.84
CA LEU A 84 -1.02 -4.08 -10.16
C LEU A 84 -2.44 -4.60 -10.25
N LYS A 85 -2.63 -5.75 -10.90
CA LYS A 85 -3.91 -6.47 -10.90
C LYS A 85 -3.83 -7.66 -9.98
N LEU A 86 -4.78 -7.75 -9.05
CA LEU A 86 -4.87 -8.79 -8.03
C LEU A 86 -6.19 -9.55 -8.16
N SER A 87 -6.10 -10.86 -8.04
CA SER A 87 -7.26 -11.74 -7.92
C SER A 87 -7.35 -12.28 -6.50
N PHE A 88 -8.50 -12.08 -5.87
CA PHE A 88 -8.80 -12.63 -4.55
C PHE A 88 -9.45 -14.00 -4.71
N THR A 89 -9.01 -14.95 -3.92
CA THR A 89 -9.60 -16.29 -3.88
C THR A 89 -11.01 -16.23 -3.27
N LYS A 90 -11.84 -17.26 -3.50
CA LYS A 90 -13.16 -17.41 -2.84
C LYS A 90 -13.12 -17.38 -1.30
N ASN A 91 -11.95 -17.53 -0.71
CA ASN A 91 -11.71 -17.43 0.74
C ASN A 91 -11.23 -16.03 1.16
N GLY A 92 -11.27 -15.04 0.26
CA GLY A 92 -10.88 -13.67 0.56
C GLY A 92 -9.37 -13.43 0.67
N ASN A 93 -8.55 -14.34 0.16
CA ASN A 93 -7.10 -14.24 0.24
C ASN A 93 -6.46 -13.95 -1.12
N ILE A 94 -5.24 -13.40 -1.12
CA ILE A 94 -4.43 -13.16 -2.32
C ILE A 94 -3.35 -14.23 -2.48
N SER A 95 -2.89 -14.43 -3.71
CA SER A 95 -1.96 -15.52 -4.03
C SER A 95 -0.50 -15.27 -3.64
N LYS A 96 -0.11 -14.04 -3.36
CA LYS A 96 1.28 -13.66 -3.08
C LYS A 96 1.33 -12.51 -2.08
N SER A 97 2.25 -12.60 -1.13
CA SER A 97 2.54 -11.48 -0.23
C SER A 97 3.34 -10.39 -0.93
N PHE A 98 3.06 -9.13 -0.60
CA PHE A 98 3.77 -7.98 -1.17
C PHE A 98 3.63 -6.76 -0.27
N SER A 99 4.31 -5.68 -0.63
CA SER A 99 4.20 -4.39 0.07
C SER A 99 3.92 -3.25 -0.89
N ILE A 100 3.20 -2.24 -0.40
CA ILE A 100 3.06 -0.93 -1.03
C ILE A 100 3.80 0.08 -0.18
N TYR A 101 4.68 0.86 -0.81
CA TYR A 101 5.38 1.98 -0.21
C TYR A 101 4.77 3.29 -0.68
N ILE A 102 4.62 4.23 0.25
CA ILE A 102 4.08 5.56 0.00
C ILE A 102 5.19 6.58 0.24
N PHE A 103 5.47 7.37 -0.79
CA PHE A 103 6.50 8.41 -0.79
C PHE A 103 5.84 9.78 -0.86
N ASN A 104 6.52 10.76 -0.27
CA ASN A 104 6.16 12.15 -0.46
C ASN A 104 6.65 12.70 -1.81
N ARG A 105 6.35 13.97 -2.10
CA ARG A 105 6.80 14.66 -3.32
C ARG A 105 8.32 14.69 -3.50
N ALA A 106 9.08 14.70 -2.40
CA ALA A 106 10.55 14.65 -2.42
C ALA A 106 11.08 13.22 -2.64
N LYS A 107 10.22 12.26 -3.03
CA LYS A 107 10.56 10.85 -3.24
C LYS A 107 11.14 10.15 -2.00
N LYS A 108 10.91 10.68 -0.80
CA LYS A 108 11.29 10.04 0.46
C LYS A 108 10.17 9.17 0.97
N VAL A 109 10.48 7.92 1.36
CA VAL A 109 9.46 7.00 1.88
C VAL A 109 8.91 7.49 3.22
N ARG A 110 7.60 7.38 3.40
CA ARG A 110 6.89 7.81 4.60
C ARG A 110 6.09 6.70 5.25
N TYR A 111 5.61 5.76 4.43
CA TYR A 111 4.71 4.71 4.88
C TYR A 111 4.90 3.41 4.09
N LYS A 112 4.60 2.27 4.74
CA LYS A 112 4.59 0.94 4.12
C LYS A 112 3.34 0.20 4.56
N ILE A 113 2.67 -0.44 3.62
CA ILE A 113 1.55 -1.36 3.84
C ILE A 113 2.01 -2.73 3.36
N SER A 114 2.02 -3.73 4.23
CA SER A 114 2.40 -5.10 3.88
C SER A 114 1.17 -6.01 3.88
N PHE A 115 1.00 -6.73 2.79
CA PHE A 115 -0.09 -7.67 2.55
C PHE A 115 0.45 -9.10 2.60
N TYR A 116 -0.15 -9.94 3.43
CA TYR A 116 0.26 -11.33 3.62
C TYR A 116 -0.83 -12.27 3.10
N GLY A 117 -0.59 -12.86 1.92
CA GLY A 117 -1.57 -13.66 1.19
C GLY A 117 -1.59 -15.14 1.54
N PHE A 118 -0.44 -15.72 1.88
CA PHE A 118 -0.28 -17.15 2.14
C PHE A 118 0.01 -17.50 3.60
N ASP A 119 -0.31 -16.60 4.51
CA ASP A 119 -0.21 -16.99 5.91
C ASP A 119 -1.25 -18.10 6.19
N LYS A 120 -0.92 -19.03 7.11
CA LYS A 120 -1.81 -20.12 7.59
C LYS A 120 -3.14 -19.58 8.16
N SER A 121 -3.25 -18.26 8.36
CA SER A 121 -4.50 -17.58 8.71
C SER A 121 -5.45 -17.59 7.51
N ARG A 122 -6.70 -17.93 7.77
CA ARG A 122 -7.79 -18.00 6.77
C ARG A 122 -8.16 -16.64 6.16
N PHE A 123 -7.54 -15.54 6.58
CA PHE A 123 -7.89 -14.19 6.21
C PHE A 123 -6.66 -13.41 5.72
N LEU A 124 -6.90 -12.47 4.80
CA LEU A 124 -5.89 -11.49 4.40
C LEU A 124 -5.40 -10.70 5.63
N LYS A 125 -4.10 -10.75 5.88
CA LYS A 125 -3.45 -9.96 6.93
C LYS A 125 -2.79 -8.73 6.31
N ILE A 126 -3.09 -7.57 6.86
CA ILE A 126 -2.51 -6.30 6.46
C ILE A 126 -1.80 -5.67 7.66
N ASN A 127 -0.53 -5.37 7.51
CA ASN A 127 0.25 -4.64 8.51
C ASN A 127 0.63 -3.27 7.97
N ASN A 128 0.47 -2.27 8.79
CA ASN A 128 0.79 -0.88 8.52
C ASN A 128 2.04 -0.46 9.28
N TYR A 129 2.94 0.27 8.60
CA TYR A 129 4.20 0.70 9.17
C TYR A 129 4.48 2.16 8.81
N ARG A 130 4.79 2.97 9.81
CA ARG A 130 5.25 4.35 9.65
C ARG A 130 6.76 4.40 9.68
N LYS A 131 7.37 5.14 8.74
CA LYS A 131 8.81 5.37 8.71
C LYS A 131 9.26 6.18 9.92
N LYS A 132 10.29 5.70 10.62
CA LYS A 132 11.02 6.45 11.64
C LYS A 132 12.00 7.43 10.98
N LYS A 133 12.55 8.37 11.73
CA LYS A 133 13.42 9.44 11.19
C LYS A 133 14.85 9.01 10.84
N ASN A 134 15.26 7.78 11.14
CA ASN A 134 16.67 7.39 11.28
C ASN A 134 17.41 7.11 9.97
N SER A 135 16.74 6.92 8.84
CA SER A 135 17.40 6.65 7.55
C SER A 135 16.66 7.31 6.39
N GLU A 136 17.39 7.63 5.32
CA GLU A 136 16.78 8.12 4.09
C GLU A 136 16.57 6.97 3.12
N ILE A 137 15.31 6.54 3.00
CA ILE A 137 14.87 5.58 1.99
C ILE A 137 14.11 6.36 0.93
N THR A 138 14.59 6.27 -0.31
CA THR A 138 14.05 7.00 -1.45
C THR A 138 13.44 6.06 -2.47
N TYR A 139 12.72 6.61 -3.44
CA TYR A 139 12.16 5.84 -4.54
C TYR A 139 13.21 5.09 -5.37
N SER A 140 14.42 5.64 -5.49
CA SER A 140 15.50 5.05 -6.28
C SER A 140 16.17 3.85 -5.64
N ASN A 141 16.20 3.77 -4.29
CA ASN A 141 16.85 2.67 -3.57
C ASN A 141 15.87 1.71 -2.88
N ILE A 142 14.57 1.85 -3.12
CA ILE A 142 13.55 1.08 -2.39
C ILE A 142 13.62 -0.42 -2.70
N ASP A 143 13.99 -0.82 -3.91
CA ASP A 143 14.10 -2.23 -4.30
C ASP A 143 15.22 -2.95 -3.55
N GLU A 144 16.40 -2.34 -3.52
CA GLU A 144 17.55 -2.84 -2.78
C GLU A 144 17.25 -2.88 -1.29
N TYR A 145 16.70 -1.79 -0.76
CA TYR A 145 16.28 -1.71 0.63
C TYR A 145 15.26 -2.80 0.99
N HIS A 146 14.27 -3.06 0.11
CA HIS A 146 13.26 -4.10 0.35
C HIS A 146 13.87 -5.51 0.40
N LYS A 147 14.83 -5.81 -0.48
CA LYS A 147 15.56 -7.08 -0.48
C LYS A 147 16.36 -7.25 0.81
N ASN A 148 17.16 -6.26 1.16
CA ASN A 148 18.00 -6.29 2.36
C ASN A 148 17.19 -6.45 3.66
N THR A 149 16.05 -5.78 3.79
CA THR A 149 15.20 -5.90 4.98
C THR A 149 14.38 -7.19 5.06
N ASN A 150 14.26 -7.94 3.96
CA ASN A 150 13.70 -9.28 3.98
C ASN A 150 14.73 -10.31 4.47
N GLU A 151 16.01 -10.07 4.21
CA GLU A 151 17.12 -10.92 4.66
C GLU A 151 17.51 -10.61 6.11
N ASP A 152 17.53 -9.32 6.49
CA ASP A 152 17.82 -8.88 7.85
C ASP A 152 16.65 -8.07 8.44
N ARG A 153 15.91 -8.69 9.37
CA ARG A 153 14.76 -8.07 10.03
C ARG A 153 15.15 -7.03 11.07
N GLU A 154 16.38 -7.02 11.59
CA GLU A 154 16.80 -6.01 12.55
C GLU A 154 16.84 -4.62 11.90
N ILE A 155 17.38 -4.53 10.68
CA ILE A 155 17.35 -3.30 9.87
C ILE A 155 15.92 -2.78 9.71
N PHE A 156 14.97 -3.70 9.48
CA PHE A 156 13.56 -3.33 9.34
C PHE A 156 13.00 -2.64 10.59
N TYR A 157 13.24 -3.17 11.78
CA TYR A 157 12.69 -2.62 13.03
C TYR A 157 13.36 -1.30 13.44
N VAL A 158 14.59 -1.05 13.01
CA VAL A 158 15.24 0.27 13.18
C VAL A 158 14.49 1.34 12.43
N ASP A 159 14.06 1.06 11.20
CA ASP A 159 13.49 2.03 10.28
C ASP A 159 11.98 2.19 10.39
N TRP A 160 11.27 1.17 10.83
CA TRP A 160 9.81 1.11 10.82
C TRP A 160 9.21 0.96 12.20
N ARG A 161 8.07 1.64 12.41
CA ARG A 161 7.21 1.43 13.56
C ARG A 161 5.88 0.87 13.06
N LYS A 162 5.48 -0.29 13.57
CA LYS A 162 4.16 -0.88 13.31
C LYS A 162 3.09 -0.04 13.99
N GLU A 163 1.99 0.20 13.28
CA GLU A 163 0.76 0.83 13.78
C GLU A 163 -0.34 -0.20 14.08
#